data_188e75315f05b1cddc111e5cd7de9549
#
_entry.id   188e75315f05b1cddc111e5cd7de9549
#
_cell.length_a   1.000
_cell.length_b   1.000
_cell.length_c   1.000
_cell.angle_alpha   90.00
_cell.angle_beta   90.00
_cell.angle_gamma   90.00
#
_symmetry.space_group_name_H-M   'P 1'
#
loop_
_entity.id
_entity.type
_entity.pdbx_description
1 polymer ?
#
loop_
_entity_poly.entity_id
_entity_poly.type
_entity_poly.pdbx_seq_one_letter_code
_entity_poly.pdbx_strand_id
1 'polypeptide(L)'
;MGRGSYTGADWAKLRHSSKITEESTASQIFTSRQMEERFNPKFINVREARDNEDHPESTPIMIGLDVTGSMGYLSAEIAKNGLNETMMKIYSTNPVKDPQMMFAAIGDVDDDAPLQVTQFESDIRIAEQLLALWLEGRGGDAPEDFELLWYFAAKHVQTDAFDKRGKKGFLFTIGDADVHPFLKKPHIEKVFGEKGEDYTSLRLAKMAEEKFEIFHIHIYQNENRVPKYFGEIIPGRVLCIPKTAVSVLPEIIITVMQLVNGEDEKKIISQWSDLAQPIVKNAIKNLVIKKKMKGLFF
;
A
#
# COMPACT_ATOMS: atom_id res chain seq x y z
N MET A 1 -9.50 14.45 -8.07
CA MET A 1 -9.35 13.04 -8.42
C MET A 1 -8.56 12.94 -9.70
N GLY A 2 -7.52 12.17 -9.69
CA GLY A 2 -6.47 11.90 -10.66
C GLY A 2 -6.68 12.34 -12.12
N ARG A 3 -6.48 13.60 -12.41
CA ARG A 3 -6.32 14.06 -13.79
C ARG A 3 -4.83 14.25 -14.04
N GLY A 4 -4.36 13.88 -15.23
CA GLY A 4 -2.95 13.96 -15.58
C GLY A 4 -2.18 12.66 -15.26
N SER A 5 -0.91 12.65 -15.59
CA SER A 5 -0.04 11.49 -15.42
C SER A 5 1.23 11.89 -14.66
N TYR A 6 1.69 10.99 -13.83
CA TYR A 6 2.95 11.14 -13.11
C TYR A 6 4.14 11.13 -14.09
N THR A 7 5.08 12.06 -13.93
CA THR A 7 6.30 12.11 -14.72
C THR A 7 7.55 12.21 -13.84
N GLY A 8 8.67 11.62 -14.30
CA GLY A 8 9.95 11.76 -13.63
C GLY A 8 10.45 13.21 -13.55
N ALA A 9 10.03 14.07 -14.49
CA ALA A 9 10.35 15.50 -14.47
C ALA A 9 9.64 16.23 -13.32
N ASP A 10 8.38 15.92 -13.06
CA ASP A 10 7.64 16.51 -11.94
C ASP A 10 8.18 16.04 -10.60
N TRP A 11 8.56 14.75 -10.52
CA TRP A 11 9.28 14.23 -9.36
C TRP A 11 10.60 14.96 -9.10
N ALA A 12 11.43 15.16 -10.14
CA ALA A 12 12.69 15.88 -9.99
C ALA A 12 12.48 17.31 -9.50
N LYS A 13 11.45 18.02 -9.98
CA LYS A 13 11.07 19.35 -9.49
C LYS A 13 10.65 19.31 -8.02
N LEU A 14 9.80 18.34 -7.65
CA LEU A 14 9.33 18.19 -6.27
C LEU A 14 10.49 17.87 -5.32
N ARG A 15 11.37 16.93 -5.67
CA ARG A 15 12.58 16.62 -4.88
C ARG A 15 13.45 17.87 -4.67
N HIS A 16 13.69 18.62 -5.73
CA HIS A 16 14.50 19.85 -5.66
C HIS A 16 13.85 20.90 -4.75
N SER A 17 12.55 21.19 -4.92
CA SER A 17 11.83 22.17 -4.10
C SER A 17 11.72 21.74 -2.64
N SER A 18 11.57 20.44 -2.37
CA SER A 18 11.51 19.86 -1.02
C SER A 18 12.91 19.59 -0.42
N LYS A 19 13.99 19.89 -1.16
CA LYS A 19 15.39 19.67 -0.74
C LYS A 19 15.70 18.22 -0.34
N ILE A 20 15.07 17.26 -0.99
CA ILE A 20 15.28 15.82 -0.73
C ILE A 20 16.52 15.37 -1.48
N THR A 21 17.49 14.81 -0.76
CA THR A 21 18.74 14.20 -1.28
C THR A 21 18.83 12.73 -0.86
N GLU A 22 19.83 12.02 -1.35
CA GLU A 22 20.08 10.63 -0.94
C GLU A 22 20.44 10.53 0.55
N GLU A 23 21.09 11.56 1.11
CA GLU A 23 21.49 11.63 2.51
C GLU A 23 20.37 12.09 3.44
N SER A 24 19.23 12.55 2.91
CA SER A 24 18.13 13.06 3.73
C SER A 24 17.60 11.97 4.67
N THR A 25 17.42 12.32 5.93
CA THR A 25 16.77 11.43 6.92
C THR A 25 15.25 11.51 6.81
N ALA A 26 14.52 10.54 7.39
CA ALA A 26 13.06 10.57 7.44
C ALA A 26 12.53 11.89 8.04
N SER A 27 13.12 12.38 9.11
CA SER A 27 12.69 13.62 9.77
C SER A 27 12.99 14.90 8.98
N GLN A 28 13.90 14.84 8.00
CA GLN A 28 14.15 15.93 7.06
C GLN A 28 13.19 15.91 5.87
N ILE A 29 12.74 14.74 5.48
CA ILE A 29 11.79 14.52 4.38
C ILE A 29 10.36 14.81 4.86
N PHE A 30 9.95 14.16 5.95
CA PHE A 30 8.61 14.29 6.53
C PHE A 30 8.62 15.34 7.62
N THR A 31 8.28 16.57 7.26
CA THR A 31 8.41 17.74 8.13
C THR A 31 7.14 18.03 8.94
N SER A 32 6.02 17.36 8.64
CA SER A 32 4.79 17.49 9.41
C SER A 32 5.01 17.11 10.87
N ARG A 33 4.35 17.82 11.78
CA ARG A 33 4.46 17.62 13.25
C ARG A 33 3.10 17.28 13.88
N GLN A 34 2.10 17.12 13.05
CA GLN A 34 0.75 16.67 13.43
C GLN A 34 0.06 16.11 12.19
N MET A 35 -0.94 15.26 12.42
CA MET A 35 -1.80 14.76 11.35
C MET A 35 -2.65 15.88 10.78
N GLU A 36 -2.61 16.06 9.47
CA GLU A 36 -3.51 16.99 8.79
C GLU A 36 -4.94 16.44 8.74
N GLU A 37 -5.93 17.31 8.97
CA GLU A 37 -7.35 16.92 8.98
C GLU A 37 -7.77 16.20 7.70
N ARG A 38 -7.27 16.63 6.54
CA ARG A 38 -7.55 16.00 5.24
C ARG A 38 -7.09 14.55 5.12
N PHE A 39 -6.17 14.09 5.96
CA PHE A 39 -5.68 12.71 6.00
C PHE A 39 -6.23 11.90 7.18
N ASN A 40 -6.93 12.56 8.10
CA ASN A 40 -7.49 11.91 9.28
C ASN A 40 -8.79 11.17 8.91
N PRO A 41 -8.86 9.83 9.05
CA PRO A 41 -10.04 9.04 8.71
C PRO A 41 -11.33 9.52 9.39
N LYS A 42 -11.21 10.14 10.57
CA LYS A 42 -12.36 10.68 11.33
C LYS A 42 -13.15 11.75 10.56
N PHE A 43 -12.50 12.46 9.65
CA PHE A 43 -13.12 13.54 8.83
C PHE A 43 -13.30 13.12 7.36
N ILE A 44 -13.04 11.87 7.03
CA ILE A 44 -13.14 11.34 5.68
C ILE A 44 -14.36 10.43 5.59
N ASN A 45 -15.40 10.89 4.91
CA ASN A 45 -16.55 10.04 4.63
C ASN A 45 -16.19 8.93 3.63
N VAL A 46 -15.54 9.30 2.52
CA VAL A 46 -15.16 8.36 1.46
C VAL A 46 -13.94 8.85 0.69
N ARG A 47 -13.06 7.92 0.29
CA ARG A 47 -12.03 8.09 -0.74
C ARG A 47 -12.48 7.41 -2.01
N GLU A 48 -12.25 8.07 -3.13
CA GLU A 48 -12.78 7.60 -4.41
C GLU A 48 -11.66 7.43 -5.43
N ALA A 49 -11.69 6.30 -6.14
CA ALA A 49 -10.95 6.10 -7.38
C ALA A 49 -11.94 6.05 -8.53
N ARG A 50 -12.00 7.12 -9.33
CA ARG A 50 -13.02 7.31 -10.36
C ARG A 50 -12.40 7.42 -11.74
N ASP A 51 -13.12 6.88 -12.72
CA ASP A 51 -12.82 7.09 -14.12
C ASP A 51 -13.02 8.54 -14.51
N ASN A 52 -12.24 8.99 -15.47
CA ASN A 52 -12.37 10.32 -16.10
C ASN A 52 -11.92 10.22 -17.56
N GLU A 53 -11.93 11.35 -18.28
CA GLU A 53 -11.57 11.39 -19.69
C GLU A 53 -10.12 10.94 -19.95
N ASP A 54 -9.19 11.30 -19.05
CA ASP A 54 -7.78 10.93 -19.15
C ASP A 54 -7.52 9.47 -18.71
N HIS A 55 -8.35 8.95 -17.80
CA HIS A 55 -8.22 7.64 -17.17
C HIS A 55 -9.56 6.88 -17.16
N PRO A 56 -10.01 6.34 -18.32
CA PRO A 56 -11.33 5.73 -18.46
C PRO A 56 -11.48 4.35 -17.82
N GLU A 57 -10.39 3.68 -17.46
CA GLU A 57 -10.39 2.36 -16.81
C GLU A 57 -9.54 2.36 -15.52
N SER A 58 -9.82 3.32 -14.63
CA SER A 58 -9.02 3.50 -13.40
C SER A 58 -8.83 2.19 -12.59
N THR A 59 -7.59 1.94 -12.16
CA THR A 59 -7.26 0.83 -11.26
C THR A 59 -6.75 1.39 -9.95
N PRO A 60 -7.49 1.22 -8.84
CA PRO A 60 -7.06 1.71 -7.53
C PRO A 60 -5.96 0.85 -6.94
N ILE A 61 -4.91 1.50 -6.40
CA ILE A 61 -3.79 0.87 -5.70
C ILE A 61 -3.63 1.57 -4.36
N MET A 62 -3.81 0.84 -3.27
CA MET A 62 -3.59 1.30 -1.91
C MET A 62 -2.28 0.73 -1.38
N ILE A 63 -1.41 1.58 -0.83
CA ILE A 63 -0.17 1.17 -0.18
C ILE A 63 -0.16 1.69 1.25
N GLY A 64 -0.35 0.79 2.21
CA GLY A 64 -0.24 1.07 3.64
C GLY A 64 1.18 0.80 4.13
N LEU A 65 1.79 1.83 4.69
CA LEU A 65 3.14 1.78 5.25
C LEU A 65 3.06 1.82 6.77
N ASP A 66 3.66 0.85 7.40
CA ASP A 66 3.97 0.93 8.82
C ASP A 66 4.96 2.09 9.03
N VAL A 67 4.57 3.04 9.88
CA VAL A 67 5.36 4.23 10.18
C VAL A 67 5.80 4.28 11.66
N THR A 68 5.67 3.18 12.36
CA THR A 68 6.17 3.04 13.73
C THR A 68 7.69 3.18 13.79
N GLY A 69 8.25 3.32 14.99
CA GLY A 69 9.64 3.71 15.18
C GLY A 69 10.68 2.84 14.44
N SER A 70 10.43 1.53 14.32
CA SER A 70 11.29 0.58 13.62
C SER A 70 11.33 0.82 12.10
N MET A 71 10.27 1.43 11.52
CA MET A 71 10.02 1.51 10.08
C MET A 71 10.28 2.88 9.45
N GLY A 72 10.73 3.88 10.20
CA GLY A 72 10.99 5.23 9.66
C GLY A 72 11.96 5.27 8.47
N TYR A 73 12.89 4.31 8.37
CA TYR A 73 13.78 4.17 7.20
C TYR A 73 13.05 3.78 5.93
N LEU A 74 11.97 2.97 6.03
CA LEU A 74 11.18 2.53 4.87
C LEU A 74 10.47 3.72 4.21
N SER A 75 9.82 4.54 5.02
CA SER A 75 9.15 5.75 4.54
C SER A 75 10.14 6.70 3.86
N ALA A 76 11.35 6.85 4.42
CA ALA A 76 12.41 7.64 3.80
C ALA A 76 12.87 7.05 2.47
N GLU A 77 13.06 5.74 2.37
CA GLU A 77 13.48 5.08 1.13
C GLU A 77 12.41 5.23 0.03
N ILE A 78 11.15 5.02 0.38
CA ILE A 78 10.03 5.22 -0.56
C ILE A 78 9.96 6.67 -1.03
N ALA A 79 10.11 7.65 -0.13
CA ALA A 79 10.07 9.06 -0.47
C ALA A 79 11.29 9.56 -1.24
N LYS A 80 12.45 8.91 -1.14
CA LYS A 80 13.65 9.28 -1.91
C LYS A 80 13.57 8.83 -3.35
N ASN A 81 13.34 7.55 -3.56
CA ASN A 81 13.44 6.90 -4.85
C ASN A 81 12.30 5.92 -5.13
N GLY A 82 11.88 5.14 -4.13
CA GLY A 82 10.97 4.02 -4.29
C GLY A 82 9.64 4.39 -4.92
N LEU A 83 9.06 5.54 -4.59
CA LEU A 83 7.81 6.01 -5.21
C LEU A 83 8.02 6.30 -6.70
N ASN A 84 9.05 7.07 -7.06
CA ASN A 84 9.32 7.39 -8.45
C ASN A 84 9.61 6.13 -9.27
N GLU A 85 10.41 5.22 -8.74
CA GLU A 85 10.69 3.95 -9.39
C GLU A 85 9.44 3.10 -9.57
N THR A 86 8.58 3.03 -8.54
CA THR A 86 7.30 2.33 -8.63
C THR A 86 6.44 2.90 -9.74
N MET A 87 6.25 4.21 -9.77
CA MET A 87 5.42 4.86 -10.78
C MET A 87 5.99 4.67 -12.19
N MET A 88 7.29 4.92 -12.37
CA MET A 88 7.95 4.75 -13.68
C MET A 88 7.89 3.30 -14.17
N LYS A 89 8.07 2.32 -13.27
CA LYS A 89 7.95 0.90 -13.61
C LYS A 89 6.50 0.51 -13.91
N ILE A 90 5.50 1.03 -13.19
CA ILE A 90 4.08 0.82 -13.49
C ILE A 90 3.77 1.30 -14.90
N TYR A 91 4.21 2.50 -15.29
CA TYR A 91 3.96 3.01 -16.65
C TYR A 91 4.73 2.26 -17.73
N SER A 92 5.96 1.81 -17.46
CA SER A 92 6.76 1.10 -18.45
C SER A 92 6.35 -0.36 -18.65
N THR A 93 5.91 -1.05 -17.60
CA THR A 93 5.50 -2.47 -17.64
C THR A 93 3.99 -2.65 -17.83
N ASN A 94 3.21 -1.59 -17.58
CA ASN A 94 1.75 -1.54 -17.72
C ASN A 94 1.01 -2.74 -17.08
N PRO A 95 1.28 -3.06 -15.80
CA PRO A 95 0.66 -4.20 -15.12
C PRO A 95 -0.85 -3.99 -14.89
N VAL A 96 -1.28 -2.73 -14.88
CA VAL A 96 -2.67 -2.29 -14.72
C VAL A 96 -2.94 -1.08 -15.60
N LYS A 97 -4.20 -0.89 -15.96
CA LYS A 97 -4.65 0.30 -16.69
C LYS A 97 -4.92 1.45 -15.74
N ASP A 98 -4.61 2.66 -16.17
CA ASP A 98 -4.97 3.93 -15.51
C ASP A 98 -4.78 3.88 -13.98
N PRO A 99 -3.55 3.66 -13.48
CA PRO A 99 -3.29 3.50 -12.06
C PRO A 99 -3.64 4.77 -11.28
N GLN A 100 -4.43 4.62 -10.22
CA GLN A 100 -4.68 5.66 -9.23
C GLN A 100 -4.18 5.15 -7.87
N MET A 101 -3.16 5.83 -7.32
CA MET A 101 -2.47 5.39 -6.12
C MET A 101 -2.86 6.21 -4.90
N MET A 102 -3.02 5.55 -3.77
CA MET A 102 -3.25 6.13 -2.45
C MET A 102 -2.24 5.55 -1.46
N PHE A 103 -1.66 6.39 -0.63
CA PHE A 103 -0.84 5.96 0.50
C PHE A 103 -1.61 6.06 1.81
N ALA A 104 -1.29 5.14 2.72
CA ALA A 104 -1.70 5.23 4.11
C ALA A 104 -0.47 5.09 5.01
N ALA A 105 -0.39 5.90 6.05
CA ALA A 105 0.54 5.72 7.15
C ALA A 105 -0.21 5.02 8.29
N ILE A 106 0.32 3.88 8.74
CA ILE A 106 -0.25 3.02 9.77
C ILE A 106 0.64 3.13 11.00
N GLY A 107 0.11 3.66 12.08
CA GLY A 107 0.70 3.70 13.42
C GLY A 107 -0.02 2.76 14.35
N ASP A 108 0.14 2.97 15.66
CA ASP A 108 -0.59 2.28 16.70
C ASP A 108 -1.89 3.02 17.02
N VAL A 109 -2.94 2.30 17.40
CA VAL A 109 -4.22 2.91 17.81
C VAL A 109 -4.06 3.89 18.98
N ASP A 110 -3.05 3.71 19.80
CA ASP A 110 -2.76 4.59 20.93
C ASP A 110 -1.96 5.85 20.56
N ASP A 111 -1.42 5.92 19.37
CA ASP A 111 -0.76 7.10 18.82
C ASP A 111 -1.74 8.27 18.61
N ASP A 112 -1.19 9.48 18.40
CA ASP A 112 -1.96 10.66 18.01
C ASP A 112 -2.41 10.58 16.53
N ALA A 113 -1.70 9.81 15.70
CA ALA A 113 -1.98 9.57 14.29
C ALA A 113 -2.04 8.08 13.93
N PRO A 114 -3.02 7.31 14.46
CA PRO A 114 -3.09 5.86 14.28
C PRO A 114 -3.26 5.41 12.82
N LEU A 115 -3.94 6.21 12.02
CA LEU A 115 -4.09 5.99 10.58
C LEU A 115 -4.18 7.34 9.87
N GLN A 116 -3.41 7.50 8.82
CA GLN A 116 -3.54 8.63 7.90
C GLN A 116 -3.72 8.09 6.48
N VAL A 117 -4.66 8.66 5.71
CA VAL A 117 -4.95 8.20 4.35
C VAL A 117 -4.96 9.35 3.36
N THR A 118 -4.17 9.24 2.31
CA THR A 118 -4.14 10.23 1.23
C THR A 118 -5.36 10.06 0.30
N GLN A 119 -5.45 10.83 -0.79
CA GLN A 119 -6.43 10.62 -1.84
C GLN A 119 -5.84 9.73 -2.94
N PHE A 120 -6.72 9.06 -3.71
CA PHE A 120 -6.31 8.42 -4.96
C PHE A 120 -5.94 9.47 -6.00
N GLU A 121 -4.72 9.40 -6.50
CA GLU A 121 -4.19 10.30 -7.52
C GLU A 121 -3.44 9.53 -8.61
N SER A 122 -3.27 10.15 -9.77
CA SER A 122 -2.54 9.57 -10.91
C SER A 122 -1.31 10.38 -11.33
N ASP A 123 -1.06 11.53 -10.69
CA ASP A 123 0.00 12.47 -11.01
C ASP A 123 0.91 12.76 -9.80
N ILE A 124 1.68 13.84 -9.88
CA ILE A 124 2.66 14.23 -8.84
C ILE A 124 2.04 14.45 -7.45
N ARG A 125 0.74 14.69 -7.36
CA ARG A 125 0.03 14.83 -6.08
C ARG A 125 0.13 13.56 -5.21
N ILE A 126 0.37 12.39 -5.81
CA ILE A 126 0.71 11.16 -5.05
C ILE A 126 1.90 11.43 -4.13
N ALA A 127 2.97 12.00 -4.68
CA ALA A 127 4.18 12.30 -3.94
C ALA A 127 4.00 13.46 -2.96
N GLU A 128 3.32 14.53 -3.38
CA GLU A 128 3.05 15.69 -2.52
C GLU A 128 2.28 15.28 -1.26
N GLN A 129 1.26 14.43 -1.42
CA GLN A 129 0.47 13.93 -0.29
C GLN A 129 1.28 12.95 0.59
N LEU A 130 2.10 12.07 -0.02
CA LEU A 130 2.98 11.19 0.74
C LEU A 130 3.93 11.99 1.65
N LEU A 131 4.56 13.04 1.11
CA LEU A 131 5.49 13.90 1.86
C LEU A 131 4.81 14.72 2.96
N ALA A 132 3.50 14.91 2.88
CA ALA A 132 2.72 15.66 3.87
C ALA A 132 2.22 14.77 5.04
N LEU A 133 2.40 13.46 4.99
CA LEU A 133 2.07 12.57 6.11
C LEU A 133 2.97 12.87 7.31
N TRP A 134 2.40 12.77 8.49
CA TRP A 134 3.18 12.88 9.72
C TRP A 134 3.68 11.50 10.16
N LEU A 135 4.99 11.33 10.20
CA LEU A 135 5.61 10.15 10.77
C LEU A 135 5.84 10.42 12.27
N GLU A 136 4.90 9.99 13.10
CA GLU A 136 4.98 10.19 14.55
C GLU A 136 6.16 9.41 15.14
N GLY A 137 6.43 8.22 14.60
CA GLY A 137 7.59 7.40 15.01
C GLY A 137 7.45 6.85 16.42
N ARG A 138 6.24 6.79 16.94
CA ARG A 138 5.90 6.07 18.17
C ARG A 138 5.67 4.60 17.85
N GLY A 139 4.80 3.95 18.52
CA GLY A 139 4.63 2.51 18.53
C GLY A 139 5.56 1.91 19.57
N GLY A 140 5.15 0.91 20.27
CA GLY A 140 5.90 0.39 21.41
C GLY A 140 5.83 -1.11 21.56
N ASP A 141 4.88 -1.73 20.93
CA ASP A 141 4.63 -3.16 20.98
C ASP A 141 4.18 -3.69 19.63
N ALA A 142 4.31 -4.99 19.46
CA ALA A 142 3.80 -5.72 18.32
C ALA A 142 2.65 -6.62 18.82
N PRO A 143 1.58 -6.82 18.06
CA PRO A 143 1.36 -6.50 16.63
C PRO A 143 1.05 -5.03 16.35
N GLU A 144 0.97 -4.66 15.03
CA GLU A 144 0.59 -3.34 14.56
C GLU A 144 -0.83 -3.31 13.96
N ASP A 145 -1.44 -2.12 13.90
CA ASP A 145 -2.86 -1.95 13.56
C ASP A 145 -3.15 -1.94 12.03
N PHE A 146 -2.60 -2.89 11.28
CA PHE A 146 -2.84 -3.00 9.83
C PHE A 146 -4.30 -3.19 9.45
N GLU A 147 -5.11 -3.76 10.33
CA GLU A 147 -6.54 -3.97 10.13
C GLU A 147 -7.35 -2.66 10.08
N LEU A 148 -6.81 -1.56 10.60
CA LEU A 148 -7.40 -0.22 10.42
C LEU A 148 -7.50 0.14 8.93
N LEU A 149 -6.47 -0.18 8.14
CA LEU A 149 -6.51 0.08 6.70
C LEU A 149 -7.51 -0.84 5.99
N TRP A 150 -7.66 -2.10 6.42
CA TRP A 150 -8.67 -3.00 5.86
C TRP A 150 -10.09 -2.51 6.19
N TYR A 151 -10.32 -2.01 7.41
CA TYR A 151 -11.58 -1.38 7.77
C TYR A 151 -11.86 -0.17 6.86
N PHE A 152 -10.88 0.71 6.70
CA PHE A 152 -11.01 1.88 5.81
C PHE A 152 -11.32 1.47 4.37
N ALA A 153 -10.58 0.52 3.82
CA ALA A 153 -10.78 0.02 2.44
C ALA A 153 -12.19 -0.55 2.24
N ALA A 154 -12.70 -1.28 3.23
CA ALA A 154 -14.03 -1.88 3.18
C ALA A 154 -15.15 -0.84 3.27
N LYS A 155 -15.03 0.14 4.19
CA LYS A 155 -16.12 1.05 4.57
C LYS A 155 -16.05 2.43 3.92
N HIS A 156 -14.85 2.94 3.68
CA HIS A 156 -14.60 4.33 3.27
C HIS A 156 -13.97 4.45 1.88
N VAL A 157 -13.97 3.39 1.07
CA VAL A 157 -13.45 3.44 -0.30
C VAL A 157 -14.52 3.02 -1.31
N GLN A 158 -14.66 3.83 -2.38
CA GLN A 158 -15.48 3.53 -3.54
C GLN A 158 -14.61 3.60 -4.81
N THR A 159 -14.81 2.67 -5.72
CA THR A 159 -13.99 2.60 -6.94
C THR A 159 -14.83 2.26 -8.16
N ASP A 160 -14.65 2.99 -9.25
CA ASP A 160 -15.31 2.67 -10.51
C ASP A 160 -14.85 1.34 -11.11
N ALA A 161 -13.62 0.91 -10.78
CA ALA A 161 -13.15 -0.43 -11.13
C ALA A 161 -14.10 -1.51 -10.62
N PHE A 162 -14.52 -1.43 -9.38
CA PHE A 162 -15.44 -2.39 -8.78
C PHE A 162 -16.90 -2.09 -9.16
N ASP A 163 -17.35 -0.85 -8.94
CA ASP A 163 -18.75 -0.44 -9.09
C ASP A 163 -19.26 -0.61 -10.53
N LYS A 164 -18.42 -0.28 -11.53
CA LYS A 164 -18.80 -0.34 -12.96
C LYS A 164 -18.37 -1.61 -13.66
N ARG A 165 -17.25 -2.23 -13.22
CA ARG A 165 -16.61 -3.32 -13.97
C ARG A 165 -16.44 -4.62 -13.19
N GLY A 166 -16.78 -4.63 -11.89
CA GLY A 166 -16.55 -5.78 -11.01
C GLY A 166 -15.06 -6.18 -10.93
N LYS A 167 -14.15 -5.24 -11.23
CA LYS A 167 -12.70 -5.46 -11.15
C LYS A 167 -12.19 -4.99 -9.80
N LYS A 168 -11.33 -5.79 -9.18
CA LYS A 168 -10.67 -5.42 -7.93
C LYS A 168 -9.47 -4.53 -8.18
N GLY A 169 -9.22 -3.62 -7.23
CA GLY A 169 -7.96 -2.93 -7.10
C GLY A 169 -6.92 -3.76 -6.35
N PHE A 170 -5.84 -3.12 -5.91
CA PHE A 170 -4.77 -3.74 -5.14
C PHE A 170 -4.60 -3.01 -3.81
N LEU A 171 -4.42 -3.78 -2.73
CA LEU A 171 -4.09 -3.25 -1.42
C LEU A 171 -2.87 -3.98 -0.89
N PHE A 172 -1.79 -3.23 -0.68
CA PHE A 172 -0.56 -3.71 -0.06
C PHE A 172 -0.40 -3.07 1.31
N THR A 173 -0.12 -3.88 2.32
CA THR A 173 0.41 -3.41 3.59
C THR A 173 1.89 -3.81 3.68
N ILE A 174 2.74 -2.94 4.23
CA ILE A 174 4.19 -3.14 4.28
C ILE A 174 4.68 -2.79 5.69
N GLY A 175 5.34 -3.73 6.36
CA GLY A 175 5.86 -3.54 7.72
C GLY A 175 6.66 -4.74 8.23
N ASP A 176 7.17 -4.65 9.47
CA ASP A 176 8.00 -5.68 10.10
C ASP A 176 7.30 -6.40 11.27
N ALA A 177 6.06 -6.02 11.58
CA ALA A 177 5.26 -6.61 12.64
C ALA A 177 4.13 -7.52 12.11
N ASP A 178 3.47 -8.26 13.02
CA ASP A 178 2.23 -8.99 12.73
C ASP A 178 1.02 -8.04 12.83
N VAL A 179 -0.15 -8.49 12.40
CA VAL A 179 -1.41 -7.75 12.50
C VAL A 179 -2.18 -8.15 13.76
N HIS A 180 -2.91 -7.23 14.37
CA HIS A 180 -3.83 -7.56 15.44
C HIS A 180 -4.94 -8.52 14.97
N PRO A 181 -5.34 -9.53 15.77
CA PRO A 181 -6.41 -10.46 15.38
C PRO A 181 -7.81 -9.84 15.43
N PHE A 182 -7.96 -8.67 16.05
CA PHE A 182 -9.25 -7.99 16.25
C PHE A 182 -9.11 -6.48 16.18
N LEU A 183 -10.07 -5.81 15.53
CA LEU A 183 -10.31 -4.38 15.69
C LEU A 183 -11.48 -4.16 16.64
N LYS A 184 -11.23 -3.50 17.75
CA LYS A 184 -12.21 -3.27 18.79
C LYS A 184 -13.07 -2.03 18.50
N LYS A 185 -14.34 -2.08 18.95
CA LYS A 185 -15.27 -0.96 18.84
C LYS A 185 -14.69 0.38 19.34
N PRO A 186 -14.03 0.49 20.53
CA PRO A 186 -13.45 1.75 20.97
C PRO A 186 -12.38 2.30 20.02
N HIS A 187 -11.61 1.43 19.34
CA HIS A 187 -10.62 1.84 18.34
C HIS A 187 -11.29 2.44 17.11
N ILE A 188 -12.41 1.84 16.65
CA ILE A 188 -13.21 2.40 15.55
C ILE A 188 -13.75 3.78 15.91
N GLU A 189 -14.30 3.93 17.11
CA GLU A 189 -14.81 5.22 17.59
C GLU A 189 -13.70 6.27 17.70
N LYS A 190 -12.49 5.87 18.16
CA LYS A 190 -11.33 6.76 18.26
C LYS A 190 -10.84 7.20 16.88
N VAL A 191 -10.59 6.26 15.96
CA VAL A 191 -9.93 6.50 14.69
C VAL A 191 -10.87 7.06 13.62
N PHE A 192 -12.10 6.55 13.55
CA PHE A 192 -13.05 6.91 12.49
C PHE A 192 -14.16 7.85 12.96
N GLY A 193 -14.31 8.04 14.28
CA GLY A 193 -15.36 8.91 14.84
C GLY A 193 -16.78 8.37 14.67
N GLU A 194 -16.93 7.09 14.33
CA GLU A 194 -18.22 6.47 14.05
C GLU A 194 -18.53 5.33 15.02
N LYS A 195 -19.82 5.02 15.15
CA LYS A 195 -20.26 3.87 15.95
C LYS A 195 -19.92 2.59 15.20
N GLY A 196 -19.20 1.69 15.84
CA GLY A 196 -18.82 0.40 15.29
C GLY A 196 -19.22 -0.77 16.17
N GLU A 197 -18.80 -1.95 15.78
CA GLU A 197 -18.84 -3.20 16.53
C GLU A 197 -17.43 -3.80 16.55
N ASP A 198 -17.18 -4.83 17.35
CA ASP A 198 -15.93 -5.56 17.30
C ASP A 198 -15.86 -6.38 16.00
N TYR A 199 -14.71 -6.31 15.30
CA TYR A 199 -14.42 -7.12 14.11
C TYR A 199 -13.24 -8.04 14.38
N THR A 200 -13.28 -9.26 13.84
CA THR A 200 -12.05 -10.02 13.63
C THR A 200 -11.32 -9.48 12.41
N SER A 201 -10.00 -9.46 12.45
CA SER A 201 -9.19 -9.02 11.29
C SER A 201 -9.41 -9.91 10.06
N LEU A 202 -9.71 -11.21 10.27
CA LEU A 202 -10.18 -12.10 9.20
C LEU A 202 -11.48 -11.58 8.52
N ARG A 203 -12.44 -11.09 9.30
CA ARG A 203 -13.68 -10.52 8.74
C ARG A 203 -13.38 -9.25 7.96
N LEU A 204 -12.52 -8.38 8.48
CA LEU A 204 -12.13 -7.13 7.81
C LEU A 204 -11.38 -7.40 6.51
N ALA A 205 -10.43 -8.33 6.52
CA ALA A 205 -9.74 -8.75 5.30
C ALA A 205 -10.74 -9.23 4.23
N LYS A 206 -11.69 -10.10 4.60
CA LYS A 206 -12.72 -10.57 3.66
C LYS A 206 -13.60 -9.45 3.11
N MET A 207 -13.98 -8.48 3.94
CA MET A 207 -14.75 -7.31 3.49
C MET A 207 -13.95 -6.43 2.53
N ALA A 208 -12.68 -6.18 2.81
CA ALA A 208 -11.80 -5.43 1.91
C ALA A 208 -11.48 -6.22 0.63
N GLU A 209 -11.40 -7.56 0.71
CA GLU A 209 -11.22 -8.45 -0.44
C GLU A 209 -12.39 -8.40 -1.44
N GLU A 210 -13.55 -7.89 -1.08
CA GLU A 210 -14.63 -7.67 -2.05
C GLU A 210 -14.19 -6.71 -3.16
N LYS A 211 -13.43 -5.65 -2.80
CA LYS A 211 -13.01 -4.57 -3.72
C LYS A 211 -11.53 -4.63 -4.11
N PHE A 212 -10.69 -5.33 -3.35
CA PHE A 212 -9.23 -5.34 -3.51
C PHE A 212 -8.65 -6.76 -3.53
N GLU A 213 -7.55 -6.94 -4.23
CA GLU A 213 -6.62 -8.04 -4.01
C GLU A 213 -5.65 -7.59 -2.90
N ILE A 214 -5.72 -8.27 -1.76
CA ILE A 214 -4.96 -7.88 -0.54
C ILE A 214 -3.67 -8.67 -0.46
N PHE A 215 -2.57 -7.99 -0.13
CA PHE A 215 -1.25 -8.56 0.11
C PHE A 215 -0.58 -7.86 1.29
N HIS A 216 0.28 -8.62 1.98
CA HIS A 216 1.20 -8.05 2.96
C HIS A 216 2.65 -8.34 2.54
N ILE A 217 3.50 -7.31 2.61
CA ILE A 217 4.94 -7.44 2.40
C ILE A 217 5.62 -7.30 3.76
N HIS A 218 6.01 -8.44 4.32
CA HIS A 218 6.71 -8.52 5.60
C HIS A 218 8.20 -8.29 5.43
N ILE A 219 8.72 -7.27 6.13
CA ILE A 219 10.13 -6.92 6.11
C ILE A 219 10.81 -7.56 7.32
N TYR A 220 11.65 -8.57 7.10
CA TYR A 220 12.34 -9.26 8.19
C TYR A 220 13.81 -8.85 8.32
N GLN A 221 14.33 -8.89 9.55
CA GLN A 221 15.76 -8.69 9.83
C GLN A 221 16.54 -10.00 9.90
N ASN A 222 16.04 -10.97 10.66
CA ASN A 222 16.77 -12.20 10.98
C ASN A 222 16.14 -13.46 10.41
N GLU A 223 14.81 -13.58 10.45
CA GLU A 223 14.11 -14.81 10.05
C GLU A 223 13.13 -14.55 8.91
N ASN A 224 13.31 -15.27 7.80
CA ASN A 224 12.34 -15.31 6.70
C ASN A 224 11.14 -16.18 7.10
N ARG A 225 10.24 -15.63 7.89
CA ARG A 225 9.04 -16.30 8.38
C ARG A 225 7.81 -15.44 8.17
N VAL A 226 6.73 -16.05 7.67
CA VAL A 226 5.43 -15.40 7.61
C VAL A 226 4.93 -15.15 9.03
N PRO A 227 4.53 -13.92 9.38
CA PRO A 227 3.91 -13.64 10.67
C PRO A 227 2.66 -14.48 10.88
N LYS A 228 2.40 -14.89 12.13
CA LYS A 228 1.37 -15.87 12.45
C LYS A 228 -0.01 -15.44 12.00
N TYR A 229 -0.45 -14.27 12.47
CA TYR A 229 -1.82 -13.81 12.19
C TYR A 229 -2.01 -13.44 10.73
N PHE A 230 -1.04 -12.81 10.07
CA PHE A 230 -1.11 -12.62 8.63
C PHE A 230 -1.22 -13.95 7.87
N GLY A 231 -0.44 -14.95 8.26
CA GLY A 231 -0.51 -16.28 7.65
C GLY A 231 -1.86 -16.98 7.83
N GLU A 232 -2.55 -16.74 8.94
CA GLU A 232 -3.88 -17.29 9.23
C GLU A 232 -5.00 -16.49 8.53
N ILE A 233 -4.86 -15.17 8.45
CA ILE A 233 -5.90 -14.25 7.94
C ILE A 233 -5.90 -14.19 6.41
N ILE A 234 -4.72 -14.04 5.79
CA ILE A 234 -4.55 -13.95 4.33
C ILE A 234 -3.55 -15.00 3.81
N PRO A 235 -3.85 -16.30 3.98
CA PRO A 235 -2.92 -17.38 3.61
C PRO A 235 -2.52 -17.30 2.13
N GLY A 236 -1.22 -17.43 1.88
CA GLY A 236 -0.66 -17.35 0.53
C GLY A 236 -0.64 -15.94 -0.08
N ARG A 237 -0.88 -14.90 0.72
CA ARG A 237 -0.87 -13.49 0.31
C ARG A 237 0.20 -12.66 1.03
N VAL A 238 1.12 -13.32 1.74
CA VAL A 238 2.23 -12.70 2.47
C VAL A 238 3.53 -12.94 1.72
N LEU A 239 4.22 -11.86 1.40
CA LEU A 239 5.55 -11.87 0.80
C LEU A 239 6.57 -11.48 1.87
N CYS A 240 7.67 -12.20 1.98
CA CYS A 240 8.71 -11.88 2.96
C CYS A 240 9.99 -11.43 2.26
N ILE A 241 10.51 -10.26 2.65
CA ILE A 241 11.75 -9.70 2.10
C ILE A 241 12.70 -9.29 3.23
N PRO A 242 14.02 -9.45 3.05
CA PRO A 242 14.97 -8.93 4.03
C PRO A 242 14.98 -7.39 4.01
N LYS A 243 15.24 -6.78 5.17
CA LYS A 243 15.38 -5.32 5.30
C LYS A 243 16.38 -4.71 4.30
N THR A 244 17.42 -5.45 3.97
CA THR A 244 18.44 -5.05 2.99
C THR A 244 17.95 -5.01 1.54
N ALA A 245 16.76 -5.51 1.26
CA ALA A 245 16.17 -5.57 -0.07
C ALA A 245 14.96 -4.64 -0.28
N VAL A 246 14.78 -3.65 0.60
CA VAL A 246 13.65 -2.68 0.51
C VAL A 246 13.66 -1.91 -0.81
N SER A 247 14.82 -1.67 -1.40
CA SER A 247 14.94 -1.06 -2.73
C SER A 247 14.31 -1.87 -3.87
N VAL A 248 13.99 -3.16 -3.65
CA VAL A 248 13.33 -4.04 -4.63
C VAL A 248 11.80 -4.06 -4.46
N LEU A 249 11.23 -3.28 -3.54
CA LEU A 249 9.77 -3.18 -3.35
C LEU A 249 9.00 -2.84 -4.63
N PRO A 250 9.46 -1.92 -5.49
CA PRO A 250 8.76 -1.63 -6.75
C PRO A 250 8.59 -2.87 -7.63
N GLU A 251 9.64 -3.66 -7.82
CA GLU A 251 9.61 -4.90 -8.61
C GLU A 251 8.66 -5.94 -8.03
N ILE A 252 8.63 -6.05 -6.70
CA ILE A 252 7.75 -7.00 -6.00
C ILE A 252 6.28 -6.61 -6.17
N ILE A 253 5.92 -5.35 -5.93
CA ILE A 253 4.56 -4.84 -6.09
C ILE A 253 4.07 -5.05 -7.52
N ILE A 254 4.89 -4.70 -8.51
CA ILE A 254 4.55 -4.86 -9.93
C ILE A 254 4.44 -6.34 -10.31
N THR A 255 5.37 -7.18 -9.85
CA THR A 255 5.31 -8.63 -10.08
C THR A 255 3.99 -9.21 -9.57
N VAL A 256 3.55 -8.84 -8.37
CA VAL A 256 2.28 -9.30 -7.83
C VAL A 256 1.12 -8.87 -8.70
N MET A 257 1.07 -7.61 -9.13
CA MET A 257 0.01 -7.11 -10.02
C MET A 257 -0.02 -7.86 -11.37
N GLN A 258 1.13 -8.10 -11.98
CA GLN A 258 1.25 -8.84 -13.25
C GLN A 258 0.81 -10.31 -13.08
N LEU A 259 1.22 -10.98 -12.01
CA LEU A 259 0.82 -12.35 -11.70
C LEU A 259 -0.69 -12.48 -11.48
N VAL A 260 -1.30 -11.54 -10.73
CA VAL A 260 -2.76 -11.49 -10.52
C VAL A 260 -3.50 -11.31 -11.85
N ASN A 261 -2.93 -10.55 -12.78
CA ASN A 261 -3.49 -10.35 -14.12
C ASN A 261 -3.18 -11.51 -15.09
N GLY A 262 -2.50 -12.56 -14.61
CA GLY A 262 -2.31 -13.82 -15.34
C GLY A 262 -1.12 -13.81 -16.30
N GLU A 263 -0.17 -12.90 -16.12
CA GLU A 263 1.08 -12.92 -16.89
C GLU A 263 1.98 -14.10 -16.48
N ASP A 264 2.84 -14.51 -17.37
CA ASP A 264 3.76 -15.63 -17.14
C ASP A 264 4.89 -15.23 -16.18
N GLU A 265 5.05 -15.99 -15.08
CA GLU A 265 6.04 -15.72 -14.04
C GLU A 265 7.47 -15.62 -14.58
N LYS A 266 7.87 -16.50 -15.51
CA LYS A 266 9.22 -16.50 -16.06
C LYS A 266 9.47 -15.22 -16.86
N LYS A 267 8.47 -14.80 -17.63
CA LYS A 267 8.53 -13.56 -18.40
C LYS A 267 8.63 -12.35 -17.45
N ILE A 268 7.83 -12.30 -16.39
CA ILE A 268 7.86 -11.23 -15.40
C ILE A 268 9.24 -11.15 -14.74
N ILE A 269 9.76 -12.27 -14.26
CA ILE A 269 11.06 -12.29 -13.57
C ILE A 269 12.19 -11.85 -14.51
N SER A 270 12.16 -12.25 -15.79
CA SER A 270 13.21 -11.91 -16.74
C SER A 270 13.31 -10.43 -17.11
N GLN A 271 12.29 -9.64 -16.78
CA GLN A 271 12.32 -8.18 -17.01
C GLN A 271 13.12 -7.42 -15.93
N TRP A 272 13.40 -8.06 -14.79
CA TRP A 272 14.11 -7.44 -13.67
C TRP A 272 15.62 -7.60 -13.80
N SER A 273 16.36 -6.76 -13.10
CA SER A 273 17.82 -6.86 -13.03
C SER A 273 18.28 -8.19 -12.41
N ASP A 274 19.47 -8.63 -12.73
CA ASP A 274 20.07 -9.86 -12.17
C ASP A 274 20.13 -9.83 -10.63
N LEU A 275 20.24 -8.65 -10.03
CA LEU A 275 20.21 -8.47 -8.56
C LEU A 275 18.79 -8.61 -8.00
N ALA A 276 17.77 -8.12 -8.68
CA ALA A 276 16.39 -8.16 -8.21
C ALA A 276 15.73 -9.54 -8.43
N GLN A 277 16.05 -10.25 -9.50
CA GLN A 277 15.43 -11.54 -9.83
C GLN A 277 15.42 -12.55 -8.68
N PRO A 278 16.53 -12.87 -7.98
CA PRO A 278 16.52 -13.84 -6.91
C PRO A 278 15.69 -13.37 -5.70
N ILE A 279 15.68 -12.07 -5.43
CA ILE A 279 14.89 -11.49 -4.34
C ILE A 279 13.40 -11.62 -4.63
N VAL A 280 12.97 -11.21 -5.83
CA VAL A 280 11.57 -11.30 -6.26
C VAL A 280 11.10 -12.76 -6.28
N LYS A 281 11.89 -13.69 -6.86
CA LYS A 281 11.58 -15.14 -6.85
C LYS A 281 11.38 -15.67 -5.43
N ASN A 282 12.26 -15.29 -4.51
CA ASN A 282 12.13 -15.74 -3.13
C ASN A 282 10.89 -15.13 -2.44
N ALA A 283 10.58 -13.86 -2.69
CA ALA A 283 9.42 -13.19 -2.13
C ALA A 283 8.10 -13.84 -2.57
N ILE A 284 7.97 -14.20 -3.85
CA ILE A 284 6.73 -14.76 -4.41
C ILE A 284 6.60 -16.28 -4.27
N LYS A 285 7.60 -17.00 -3.76
CA LYS A 285 7.62 -18.48 -3.75
C LYS A 285 6.42 -19.15 -3.08
N ASN A 286 5.82 -18.49 -2.09
CA ASN A 286 4.66 -18.96 -1.35
C ASN A 286 3.36 -18.26 -1.75
N LEU A 287 3.41 -17.43 -2.79
CA LEU A 287 2.26 -16.66 -3.25
C LEU A 287 1.23 -17.58 -3.91
N VAL A 288 -0.02 -17.48 -3.47
CA VAL A 288 -1.15 -18.22 -4.03
C VAL A 288 -2.07 -17.24 -4.73
N ILE A 289 -2.08 -17.29 -6.05
CA ILE A 289 -2.98 -16.49 -6.88
C ILE A 289 -4.09 -17.40 -7.40
N LYS A 290 -5.33 -17.08 -7.03
CA LYS A 290 -6.50 -17.78 -7.59
C LYS A 290 -6.56 -17.46 -9.09
N LYS A 291 -6.25 -18.44 -9.94
CA LYS A 291 -6.45 -18.28 -11.39
C LYS A 291 -7.93 -17.98 -11.66
N LYS A 292 -8.21 -16.84 -12.30
CA LYS A 292 -9.55 -16.61 -12.86
C LYS A 292 -9.83 -17.79 -13.81
N MET A 293 -10.83 -18.64 -13.52
CA MET A 293 -11.29 -19.61 -14.49
C MET A 293 -11.72 -18.80 -15.72
N LYS A 294 -11.01 -18.99 -16.84
CA LYS A 294 -11.50 -18.50 -18.12
C LYS A 294 -12.86 -19.19 -18.31
N GLY A 295 -13.94 -18.40 -18.22
CA GLY A 295 -15.28 -18.92 -18.44
C GLY A 295 -15.32 -19.67 -19.75
N LEU A 296 -15.62 -20.97 -19.70
CA LEU A 296 -16.17 -21.68 -20.86
C LEU A 296 -17.54 -21.04 -21.10
N PHE A 297 -17.60 -20.13 -22.04
CA PHE A 297 -18.90 -19.84 -22.67
C PHE A 297 -19.29 -21.07 -23.49
N PHE A 298 -20.28 -21.79 -23.01
CA PHE A 298 -21.08 -22.70 -23.82
C PHE A 298 -22.21 -21.91 -24.49
#